data_a57405e3786c84dc31b489c7f9f6615b
#
_entry.id   a57405e3786c84dc31b489c7f9f6615b
#
_cell.length_a   1.000
_cell.length_b   1.000
_cell.length_c   1.000
_cell.angle_alpha   90.00
_cell.angle_beta   90.00
_cell.angle_gamma   90.00
#
_symmetry.space_group_name_H-M   'P 1'
#
loop_
_entity.id
_entity.type
_entity.pdbx_description
1 polymer ?
#
loop_
_entity_poly.entity_id
_entity_poly.type
_entity_poly.pdbx_seq_one_letter_code
_entity_poly.pdbx_strand_id
1 'polypeptide(L)'
;MEFLLNTEAERCRMEVYQEYLKKIPQLLQQLQTVETMYEKAVMEEGMLESRNPEDPSVILYARRLSSTRQQCESRAADIRNQLKLIFALKRQIEEESTALQHLMDSST
;
A
#
# COMPACT_ATOMS: atom_id res chain seq x y z
N MET A 1 38.56 -3.13 10.23
CA MET A 1 37.88 -2.08 9.45
C MET A 1 36.68 -2.56 8.65
N GLU A 2 36.77 -3.70 7.96
CA GLU A 2 35.62 -4.29 7.26
C GLU A 2 34.47 -4.60 8.18
N PHE A 3 34.73 -5.06 9.38
CA PHE A 3 33.68 -5.34 10.39
C PHE A 3 32.89 -4.10 10.78
N LEU A 4 33.57 -2.97 10.97
CA LEU A 4 32.91 -1.70 11.32
C LEU A 4 32.04 -1.18 10.17
N LEU A 5 32.51 -1.27 8.93
CA LEU A 5 31.75 -0.87 7.75
C LEU A 5 30.48 -1.70 7.59
N ASN A 6 30.58 -3.02 7.79
CA ASN A 6 29.43 -3.92 7.74
C ASN A 6 28.43 -3.60 8.84
N THR A 7 28.87 -3.28 10.04
CA THR A 7 28.00 -2.92 11.16
C THR A 7 27.25 -1.61 10.89
N GLU A 8 27.91 -0.62 10.32
CA GLU A 8 27.27 0.64 9.93
C GLU A 8 26.25 0.43 8.80
N ALA A 9 26.61 -0.36 7.80
CA ALA A 9 25.72 -0.70 6.70
C ALA A 9 24.46 -1.43 7.21
N GLU A 10 24.62 -2.39 8.11
CA GLU A 10 23.53 -3.12 8.73
C GLU A 10 22.62 -2.18 9.53
N ARG A 11 23.21 -1.26 10.31
CA ARG A 11 22.44 -0.29 11.08
C ARG A 11 21.63 0.63 10.16
N CYS A 12 22.23 1.12 9.08
CA CYS A 12 21.53 1.94 8.08
C CYS A 12 20.39 1.16 7.43
N ARG A 13 20.59 -0.10 7.08
CA ARG A 13 19.54 -0.98 6.54
C ARG A 13 18.39 -1.13 7.54
N MET A 14 18.69 -1.34 8.81
CA MET A 14 17.68 -1.48 9.86
C MET A 14 16.91 -0.19 10.08
N GLU A 15 17.57 0.96 10.04
CA GLU A 15 16.89 2.26 10.15
C GLU A 15 15.94 2.48 8.99
N VAL A 16 16.36 2.21 7.76
CA VAL A 16 15.52 2.30 6.56
C VAL A 16 14.34 1.34 6.67
N TYR A 17 14.58 0.12 7.09
CA TYR A 17 13.55 -0.89 7.29
C TYR A 17 12.50 -0.43 8.30
N GLN A 18 12.94 0.11 9.45
CA GLN A 18 12.02 0.62 10.47
C GLN A 18 11.17 1.78 9.94
N GLU A 19 11.77 2.65 9.12
CA GLU A 19 11.02 3.74 8.49
C GLU A 19 9.94 3.20 7.54
N TYR A 20 10.24 2.15 6.77
CA TYR A 20 9.24 1.50 5.93
C TYR A 20 8.14 0.82 6.74
N LEU A 21 8.49 0.17 7.86
CA LEU A 21 7.48 -0.46 8.73
C LEU A 21 6.50 0.56 9.31
N LYS A 22 6.96 1.75 9.65
CA LYS A 22 6.10 2.83 10.14
C LYS A 22 5.08 3.29 9.12
N LYS A 23 5.35 3.11 7.84
CA LYS A 23 4.44 3.48 6.75
C LYS A 23 3.26 2.51 6.61
N ILE A 24 3.40 1.27 7.09
CA ILE A 24 2.35 0.25 6.93
C ILE A 24 1.00 0.70 7.52
N PRO A 25 0.90 1.15 8.79
CA PRO A 25 -0.39 1.60 9.33
C PRO A 25 -0.98 2.77 8.57
N GLN A 26 -0.15 3.70 8.13
CA GLN A 26 -0.59 4.87 7.35
C GLN A 26 -1.14 4.45 5.99
N LEU A 27 -0.46 3.53 5.30
CA LEU A 27 -0.89 3.02 4.01
C LEU A 27 -2.19 2.23 4.12
N LEU A 28 -2.33 1.41 5.16
CA LEU A 28 -3.57 0.67 5.42
C LEU A 28 -4.74 1.61 5.70
N GLN A 29 -4.51 2.68 6.45
CA GLN A 29 -5.54 3.68 6.72
C GLN A 29 -5.94 4.43 5.44
N GLN A 30 -4.96 4.81 4.62
CA GLN A 30 -5.21 5.44 3.32
C GLN A 30 -5.99 4.51 2.40
N LEU A 31 -5.64 3.23 2.37
CA LEU A 31 -6.35 2.24 1.57
C LEU A 31 -7.81 2.12 2.00
N GLN A 32 -8.06 2.08 3.30
CA GLN A 32 -9.41 2.00 3.84
C GLN A 32 -10.23 3.24 3.45
N THR A 33 -9.64 4.43 3.52
CA THR A 33 -10.29 5.68 3.11
C THR A 33 -10.66 5.64 1.62
N VAL A 34 -9.72 5.20 0.77
CA VAL A 34 -9.94 5.08 -0.68
C VAL A 34 -11.03 4.05 -0.98
N GLU A 35 -11.04 2.91 -0.31
CA GLU A 35 -12.07 1.87 -0.48
C GLU A 35 -13.45 2.39 -0.08
N THR A 36 -13.55 3.16 1.00
CA THR A 36 -14.80 3.78 1.43
C THR A 36 -15.32 4.77 0.39
N MET A 37 -14.44 5.59 -0.17
CA MET A 37 -14.80 6.52 -1.25
C MET A 37 -15.26 5.79 -2.51
N TYR A 38 -14.59 4.70 -2.85
CA TYR A 38 -14.95 3.86 -3.99
C TYR A 38 -16.36 3.26 -3.81
N GLU A 39 -16.62 2.65 -2.66
CA GLU A 39 -17.93 2.05 -2.35
C GLU A 39 -19.04 3.08 -2.41
N LYS A 40 -18.80 4.28 -1.87
CA LYS A 40 -19.76 5.38 -1.94
C LYS A 40 -20.05 5.78 -3.37
N ALA A 41 -19.02 5.89 -4.21
CA ALA A 41 -19.19 6.23 -5.62
C ALA A 41 -20.01 5.17 -6.36
N VAL A 42 -19.73 3.88 -6.10
CA VAL A 42 -20.47 2.76 -6.71
C VAL A 42 -21.95 2.79 -6.28
N MET A 43 -22.22 3.04 -5.00
CA MET A 43 -23.59 3.16 -4.50
C MET A 43 -24.34 4.31 -5.15
N GLU A 44 -23.71 5.46 -5.29
CA GLU A 44 -24.31 6.64 -5.91
C GLU A 44 -24.56 6.41 -7.42
N GLU A 45 -23.65 5.71 -8.10
CA GLU A 45 -23.86 5.29 -9.51
C GLU A 45 -25.12 4.41 -9.63
N GLY A 46 -25.28 3.46 -8.70
CA GLY A 46 -26.46 2.60 -8.67
C GLY A 46 -27.76 3.38 -8.49
N MET A 47 -27.73 4.44 -7.67
CA MET A 47 -28.90 5.30 -7.47
C MET A 47 -29.28 6.10 -8.73
N LEU A 48 -28.31 6.39 -9.60
CA LEU A 48 -28.57 7.11 -10.85
C LEU A 48 -29.33 6.28 -11.88
N GLU A 49 -29.32 4.96 -11.76
CA GLU A 49 -30.04 4.07 -12.69
C GLU A 49 -31.56 4.34 -12.71
N SER A 50 -32.12 4.82 -11.60
CA SER A 50 -33.52 5.16 -11.49
C SER A 50 -33.85 6.59 -11.98
N ARG A 51 -32.84 7.34 -12.38
CA ARG A 51 -32.99 8.71 -12.85
C ARG A 51 -33.05 8.79 -14.36
N ASN A 52 -33.55 9.93 -14.88
CA ASN A 52 -33.64 10.17 -16.32
C ASN A 52 -32.23 10.24 -16.93
N PRO A 53 -31.84 9.28 -17.80
CA PRO A 53 -30.49 9.25 -18.39
C PRO A 53 -30.22 10.38 -19.39
N GLU A 54 -31.24 11.11 -19.82
CA GLU A 54 -31.12 12.24 -20.74
C GLU A 54 -30.95 13.59 -20.03
N ASP A 55 -31.15 13.64 -18.72
CA ASP A 55 -30.97 14.86 -17.94
C ASP A 55 -29.50 15.25 -17.91
N PRO A 56 -29.13 16.47 -18.39
CA PRO A 56 -27.71 16.89 -18.39
C PRO A 56 -27.05 16.87 -17.01
N SER A 57 -27.80 17.16 -15.94
CA SER A 57 -27.26 17.13 -14.58
C SER A 57 -26.91 15.70 -14.15
N VAL A 58 -27.71 14.71 -14.54
CA VAL A 58 -27.48 13.29 -14.29
C VAL A 58 -26.24 12.82 -15.05
N ILE A 59 -26.11 13.21 -16.32
CA ILE A 59 -24.96 12.87 -17.15
C ILE A 59 -23.68 13.42 -16.54
N LEU A 60 -23.67 14.68 -16.11
CA LEU A 60 -22.51 15.31 -15.51
C LEU A 60 -22.13 14.63 -14.19
N TYR A 61 -23.11 14.32 -13.36
CA TYR A 61 -22.89 13.65 -12.08
C TYR A 61 -22.34 12.22 -12.29
N ALA A 62 -22.90 11.49 -13.25
CA ALA A 62 -22.41 10.16 -13.61
C ALA A 62 -20.94 10.18 -14.05
N ARG A 63 -20.55 11.18 -14.83
CA ARG A 63 -19.14 11.36 -15.25
C ARG A 63 -18.23 11.64 -14.07
N ARG A 64 -18.66 12.45 -13.12
CA ARG A 64 -17.90 12.74 -11.90
C ARG A 64 -17.71 11.50 -11.05
N LEU A 65 -18.76 10.70 -10.89
CA LEU A 65 -18.69 9.45 -10.14
C LEU A 65 -17.77 8.44 -10.81
N SER A 66 -17.84 8.32 -12.13
CA SER A 66 -16.94 7.43 -12.89
C SER A 66 -15.49 7.86 -12.74
N SER A 67 -15.21 9.16 -12.82
CA SER A 67 -13.86 9.71 -12.62
C SER A 67 -13.36 9.44 -11.20
N THR A 68 -14.19 9.66 -10.19
CA THR A 68 -13.85 9.38 -8.78
C THR A 68 -13.53 7.91 -8.59
N ARG A 69 -14.34 7.01 -9.17
CA ARG A 69 -14.11 5.57 -9.10
C ARG A 69 -12.77 5.18 -9.71
N GLN A 70 -12.45 5.71 -10.90
CA GLN A 70 -11.17 5.45 -11.57
C GLN A 70 -9.98 5.96 -10.76
N GLN A 71 -10.08 7.14 -10.17
CA GLN A 71 -9.05 7.69 -9.30
C GLN A 71 -8.84 6.82 -8.05
N CYS A 72 -9.93 6.33 -7.46
CA CYS A 72 -9.86 5.43 -6.31
C CYS A 72 -9.19 4.11 -6.68
N GLU A 73 -9.54 3.52 -7.84
CA GLU A 73 -8.92 2.28 -8.32
C GLU A 73 -7.41 2.46 -8.51
N SER A 74 -7.01 3.55 -9.16
CA SER A 74 -5.60 3.86 -9.40
C SER A 74 -4.85 4.07 -8.08
N ARG A 75 -5.42 4.84 -7.15
CA ARG A 75 -4.81 5.12 -5.86
C ARG A 75 -4.68 3.84 -5.02
N ALA A 76 -5.72 3.01 -5.00
CA ALA A 76 -5.70 1.73 -4.29
C ALA A 76 -4.61 0.81 -4.85
N ALA A 77 -4.46 0.75 -6.17
CA ALA A 77 -3.40 -0.03 -6.81
C ALA A 77 -2.02 0.44 -6.39
N ASP A 78 -1.79 1.76 -6.36
CA ASP A 78 -0.51 2.33 -5.92
C ASP A 78 -0.20 1.99 -4.46
N ILE A 79 -1.19 2.12 -3.58
CA ILE A 79 -1.02 1.79 -2.16
C ILE A 79 -0.71 0.30 -1.99
N ARG A 80 -1.45 -0.57 -2.67
CA ARG A 80 -1.22 -2.02 -2.61
C ARG A 80 0.18 -2.39 -3.13
N ASN A 81 0.66 -1.74 -4.18
CA ASN A 81 2.00 -1.97 -4.70
C ASN A 81 3.07 -1.54 -3.69
N GLN A 82 2.89 -0.40 -3.02
CA GLN A 82 3.80 0.04 -1.97
C GLN A 82 3.82 -0.96 -0.80
N LEU A 83 2.66 -1.46 -0.38
CA LEU A 83 2.56 -2.47 0.67
C LEU A 83 3.25 -3.77 0.27
N LYS A 84 3.07 -4.23 -0.97
CA LYS A 84 3.76 -5.43 -1.48
C LYS A 84 5.27 -5.29 -1.41
N LEU A 85 5.80 -4.12 -1.78
CA LEU A 85 7.24 -3.86 -1.71
C LEU A 85 7.75 -3.89 -0.27
N ILE A 86 7.02 -3.27 0.66
CA ILE A 86 7.39 -3.26 2.08
C ILE A 86 7.35 -4.66 2.66
N PHE A 87 6.31 -5.45 2.38
CA PHE A 87 6.21 -6.83 2.86
C PHE A 87 7.27 -7.73 2.23
N ALA A 88 7.64 -7.52 0.97
CA ALA A 88 8.72 -8.26 0.33
C ALA A 88 10.07 -7.96 1.01
N LEU A 89 10.33 -6.69 1.32
CA LEU A 89 11.53 -6.28 2.05
C LEU A 89 11.57 -6.88 3.46
N LYS A 90 10.44 -6.84 4.16
CA LYS A 90 10.30 -7.45 5.49
C LYS A 90 10.65 -8.92 5.45
N ARG A 91 10.07 -9.65 4.49
CA ARG A 91 10.32 -11.07 4.30
C ARG A 91 11.79 -11.37 4.02
N GLN A 92 12.41 -10.59 3.15
CA GLN A 92 13.83 -10.74 2.81
C GLN A 92 14.72 -10.56 4.06
N ILE A 93 14.46 -9.54 4.86
CA ILE A 93 15.22 -9.26 6.08
C ILE A 93 15.03 -10.40 7.10
N GLU A 94 13.83 -10.91 7.26
CA GLU A 94 13.54 -12.04 8.16
C GLU A 94 14.27 -13.31 7.69
N GLU A 95 14.29 -13.59 6.40
CA GLU A 95 15.02 -14.74 5.84
C GLU A 95 16.53 -14.62 6.04
N GLU A 96 17.10 -13.44 5.80
CA GLU A 96 18.52 -13.18 6.04
C GLU A 96 18.88 -13.34 7.52
N SER A 97 18.05 -12.84 8.41
CA SER A 97 18.23 -12.97 9.86
C SER A 97 18.19 -14.42 10.31
N THR A 98 17.25 -15.20 9.77
CA THR A 98 17.15 -16.64 10.06
C THR A 98 18.37 -17.39 9.54
N ALA A 99 18.86 -17.07 8.34
CA ALA A 99 20.05 -17.67 7.77
C ALA A 99 21.29 -17.40 8.62
N LEU A 100 21.45 -16.15 9.10
CA LEU A 100 22.54 -15.78 10.00
C LEU A 100 22.47 -16.54 11.32
N GLN A 101 21.28 -16.70 11.88
CA GLN A 101 21.06 -17.44 13.12
C GLN A 101 21.48 -18.91 12.94
N HIS A 102 21.10 -19.53 11.83
CA HIS A 102 21.52 -20.90 11.51
C HIS A 102 23.03 -21.05 11.40
N LEU A 103 23.69 -20.10 10.76
CA LEU A 103 25.15 -20.11 10.65
C LEU A 103 25.82 -19.97 12.03
N MET A 104 25.29 -19.13 12.89
CA MET A 104 25.79 -18.96 14.25
C MET A 104 25.60 -20.21 15.10
N ASP A 105 24.44 -20.86 14.98
CA ASP A 105 24.10 -22.07 15.72
C ASP A 105 24.94 -23.26 15.25
N SER A 106 25.25 -23.35 13.95
CA SER A 106 26.08 -24.45 13.41
C SER A 106 27.58 -24.28 13.68
N SER A 107 28.05 -23.10 14.04
CA SER A 107 29.45 -22.84 14.38
C SER A 107 29.76 -23.11 15.85
N THR A 108 28.78 -23.39 16.67
CA THR A 108 28.95 -23.79 18.05
C THR A 108 28.86 -25.31 18.21
#